data_d50c2b58f862e9b4eab42ac96dfbcaa9
#
_entry.id   d50c2b58f862e9b4eab42ac96dfbcaa9
#
_cell.length_a   1.000
_cell.length_b   1.000
_cell.length_c   1.000
_cell.angle_alpha   90.00
_cell.angle_beta   90.00
_cell.angle_gamma   90.00
#
_symmetry.space_group_name_H-M   'P 1'
#
loop_
_entity.id
_entity.type
_entity.pdbx_description
1 polymer ?
#
loop_
_entity_poly.entity_id
_entity_poly.type
_entity_poly.pdbx_seq_one_letter_code
_entity_poly.pdbx_strand_id
1 'polypeptide(L)'
;TDNDTASKLIEEVSNIETETNLSLKVMSGISDKDSSKINDLAAINKESIDKLTEKAVQSAQSTKEDSELIAKVVAVASDEIANKVVEEVSKNNTTEKQDLSAKVLKAIVESQPSKIDIINDEIKDIVIKQTVEAVKTQQETETNIAIEDDLTDAVAAIIVSTDNDTASKLIEEVSNVETETNLSLKVI
;
A
#
# COMPACT_ATOMS: atom_id res chain seq x y z
N THR A 1 9.65 -26.91 -5.42
CA THR A 1 8.84 -26.83 -6.67
C THR A 1 9.64 -26.06 -7.68
N ASP A 2 9.77 -26.61 -8.92
CA ASP A 2 10.43 -25.90 -10.01
C ASP A 2 9.59 -24.66 -10.44
N ASN A 3 10.25 -23.73 -11.13
CA ASN A 3 9.64 -22.46 -11.50
C ASN A 3 8.47 -22.61 -12.49
N ASP A 4 8.52 -23.62 -13.37
CA ASP A 4 7.45 -23.86 -14.35
C ASP A 4 6.16 -24.32 -13.64
N THR A 5 6.27 -25.24 -12.69
CA THR A 5 5.13 -25.69 -11.87
C THR A 5 4.60 -24.55 -11.00
N ALA A 6 5.49 -23.75 -10.40
CA ALA A 6 5.07 -22.59 -9.60
C ALA A 6 4.35 -21.55 -10.45
N SER A 7 4.83 -21.26 -11.67
CA SER A 7 4.19 -20.32 -12.60
C SER A 7 2.78 -20.77 -12.98
N LYS A 8 2.59 -22.06 -13.27
CA LYS A 8 1.26 -22.63 -13.56
C LYS A 8 0.31 -22.51 -12.38
N LEU A 9 0.78 -22.75 -11.15
CA LEU A 9 -0.04 -22.58 -9.95
C LEU A 9 -0.47 -21.13 -9.76
N ILE A 10 0.42 -20.17 -10.02
CA ILE A 10 0.11 -18.74 -9.96
C ILE A 10 -0.94 -18.37 -11.01
N GLU A 11 -0.80 -18.87 -12.23
CA GLU A 11 -1.79 -18.68 -13.29
C GLU A 11 -3.17 -19.22 -12.86
N GLU A 12 -3.24 -20.41 -12.31
CA GLU A 12 -4.49 -20.99 -11.79
C GLU A 12 -5.07 -20.11 -10.66
N VAL A 13 -4.27 -19.72 -9.67
CA VAL A 13 -4.71 -18.82 -8.57
C VAL A 13 -5.21 -17.50 -9.12
N SER A 14 -4.51 -16.91 -10.10
CA SER A 14 -4.90 -15.65 -10.73
C SER A 14 -6.20 -15.76 -11.55
N ASN A 15 -6.64 -16.95 -11.91
CA ASN A 15 -7.88 -17.20 -12.63
C ASN A 15 -9.07 -17.54 -11.70
N ILE A 16 -8.83 -17.78 -10.41
CA ILE A 16 -9.91 -18.03 -9.47
C ILE A 16 -10.65 -16.71 -9.21
N GLU A 17 -11.93 -16.67 -9.54
CA GLU A 17 -12.82 -15.57 -9.17
C GLU A 17 -13.31 -15.80 -7.74
N THR A 18 -12.74 -15.07 -6.76
CA THR A 18 -13.18 -15.15 -5.37
C THR A 18 -13.25 -13.76 -4.76
N GLU A 19 -14.23 -13.56 -3.89
CA GLU A 19 -14.32 -12.39 -3.01
C GLU A 19 -13.32 -12.47 -1.83
N THR A 20 -12.49 -13.51 -1.81
CA THR A 20 -11.52 -13.74 -0.75
C THR A 20 -10.16 -13.15 -1.11
N ASN A 21 -9.40 -12.72 -0.12
CA ASN A 21 -8.03 -12.23 -0.29
C ASN A 21 -7.00 -13.37 -0.54
N LEU A 22 -7.40 -14.41 -1.29
CA LEU A 22 -6.56 -15.57 -1.60
C LEU A 22 -5.27 -15.16 -2.33
N SER A 23 -5.40 -14.34 -3.37
CA SER A 23 -4.26 -13.87 -4.16
C SER A 23 -3.25 -13.11 -3.27
N LEU A 24 -3.73 -12.25 -2.38
CA LEU A 24 -2.89 -11.52 -1.43
C LEU A 24 -2.18 -12.47 -0.45
N LYS A 25 -2.89 -13.42 0.12
CA LYS A 25 -2.31 -14.44 1.01
C LYS A 25 -1.28 -15.32 0.31
N VAL A 26 -1.53 -15.68 -0.96
CA VAL A 26 -0.57 -16.46 -1.76
C VAL A 26 0.69 -15.64 -2.03
N MET A 27 0.58 -14.39 -2.46
CA MET A 27 1.75 -13.52 -2.71
C MET A 27 2.55 -13.28 -1.42
N SER A 28 1.90 -12.95 -0.32
CA SER A 28 2.55 -12.77 0.97
C SER A 28 3.21 -14.07 1.45
N GLY A 29 2.53 -15.21 1.31
CA GLY A 29 3.06 -16.51 1.67
C GLY A 29 4.30 -16.91 0.83
N ILE A 30 4.37 -16.52 -0.44
CA ILE A 30 5.57 -16.68 -1.27
C ILE A 30 6.69 -15.79 -0.71
N SER A 31 6.41 -14.53 -0.43
CA SER A 31 7.36 -13.56 0.14
C SER A 31 7.99 -14.06 1.46
N ASP A 32 7.18 -14.63 2.33
CA ASP A 32 7.62 -15.16 3.63
C ASP A 32 8.51 -16.41 3.48
N LYS A 33 8.29 -17.23 2.46
CA LYS A 33 9.03 -18.49 2.29
C LYS A 33 10.29 -18.38 1.43
N ASP A 34 10.23 -17.53 0.43
CA ASP A 34 11.34 -17.29 -0.50
C ASP A 34 11.21 -15.88 -1.08
N SER A 35 11.97 -14.96 -0.51
CA SER A 35 11.92 -13.54 -0.87
C SER A 35 12.30 -13.23 -2.32
N SER A 36 13.04 -14.10 -3.00
CA SER A 36 13.41 -13.93 -4.41
C SER A 36 12.36 -14.46 -5.38
N LYS A 37 11.47 -15.33 -4.91
CA LYS A 37 10.61 -16.14 -5.77
C LYS A 37 9.62 -15.34 -6.60
N ILE A 38 9.09 -14.25 -6.07
CA ILE A 38 8.17 -13.36 -6.82
C ILE A 38 8.90 -12.79 -8.06
N ASN A 39 10.13 -12.34 -7.88
CA ASN A 39 10.96 -11.78 -8.96
C ASN A 39 11.32 -12.85 -10.00
N ASP A 40 11.70 -14.04 -9.55
CA ASP A 40 12.01 -15.18 -10.42
C ASP A 40 10.80 -15.59 -11.27
N LEU A 41 9.63 -15.63 -10.66
CA LEU A 41 8.38 -15.98 -11.35
C LEU A 41 7.93 -14.88 -12.32
N ALA A 42 8.13 -13.60 -11.98
CA ALA A 42 7.87 -12.49 -12.88
C ALA A 42 8.80 -12.52 -14.11
N ALA A 43 10.04 -12.96 -13.94
CA ALA A 43 10.96 -13.15 -15.07
C ALA A 43 10.52 -14.26 -16.04
N ILE A 44 9.74 -15.24 -15.56
CA ILE A 44 9.23 -16.36 -16.37
C ILE A 44 7.88 -16.03 -16.99
N ASN A 45 6.97 -15.49 -16.19
CA ASN A 45 5.59 -15.17 -16.59
C ASN A 45 5.11 -13.88 -15.90
N LYS A 46 5.53 -12.75 -16.46
CA LYS A 46 5.18 -11.43 -15.95
C LYS A 46 3.67 -11.21 -15.91
N GLU A 47 2.96 -11.62 -16.97
CA GLU A 47 1.51 -11.44 -17.08
C GLU A 47 0.74 -12.09 -15.91
N SER A 48 1.13 -13.32 -15.54
CA SER A 48 0.50 -14.00 -14.40
C SER A 48 0.80 -13.32 -13.06
N ILE A 49 2.00 -12.79 -12.87
CA ILE A 49 2.36 -12.03 -11.67
C ILE A 49 1.61 -10.69 -11.63
N ASP A 50 1.53 -9.97 -12.74
CA ASP A 50 0.78 -8.71 -12.83
C ASP A 50 -0.70 -8.93 -12.50
N LYS A 51 -1.31 -9.98 -13.07
CA LYS A 51 -2.71 -10.34 -12.79
C LYS A 51 -2.94 -10.77 -11.35
N LEU A 52 -2.00 -11.55 -10.77
CA LEU A 52 -2.07 -11.94 -9.38
C LEU A 52 -1.94 -10.73 -8.45
N THR A 53 -1.05 -9.79 -8.78
CA THR A 53 -0.86 -8.52 -8.06
C THR A 53 -2.14 -7.69 -8.08
N GLU A 54 -2.72 -7.49 -9.25
CA GLU A 54 -3.98 -6.75 -9.40
C GLU A 54 -5.09 -7.37 -8.53
N LYS A 55 -5.29 -8.69 -8.63
CA LYS A 55 -6.31 -9.39 -7.81
C LYS A 55 -6.00 -9.36 -6.32
N ALA A 56 -4.73 -9.49 -5.94
CA ALA A 56 -4.33 -9.41 -4.54
C ALA A 56 -4.72 -8.06 -3.93
N VAL A 57 -4.42 -6.98 -4.62
CA VAL A 57 -4.76 -5.63 -4.15
C VAL A 57 -6.27 -5.36 -4.23
N GLN A 58 -6.94 -5.76 -5.32
CA GLN A 58 -8.40 -5.59 -5.46
C GLN A 58 -9.19 -6.29 -4.35
N SER A 59 -8.74 -7.47 -3.92
CA SER A 59 -9.36 -8.23 -2.83
C SER A 59 -9.04 -7.70 -1.43
N ALA A 60 -7.98 -6.90 -1.29
CA ALA A 60 -7.58 -6.34 -0.01
C ALA A 60 -8.66 -5.43 0.56
N GLN A 61 -8.86 -5.53 1.87
CA GLN A 61 -9.69 -4.63 2.65
C GLN A 61 -8.79 -3.57 3.30
N SER A 62 -9.39 -2.46 3.73
CA SER A 62 -8.66 -1.42 4.46
C SER A 62 -8.45 -1.81 5.92
N THR A 63 -7.78 -2.94 6.14
CA THR A 63 -7.42 -3.47 7.45
C THR A 63 -5.91 -3.43 7.66
N LYS A 64 -5.50 -3.40 8.91
CA LYS A 64 -4.08 -3.50 9.26
C LYS A 64 -3.46 -4.78 8.70
N GLU A 65 -4.16 -5.92 8.85
CA GLU A 65 -3.67 -7.22 8.37
C GLU A 65 -3.39 -7.20 6.86
N ASP A 66 -4.34 -6.78 6.04
CA ASP A 66 -4.17 -6.76 4.58
C ASP A 66 -3.09 -5.75 4.15
N SER A 67 -2.99 -4.59 4.82
CA SER A 67 -1.94 -3.60 4.56
C SER A 67 -0.54 -4.13 4.88
N GLU A 68 -0.37 -4.87 5.97
CA GLU A 68 0.88 -5.54 6.32
C GLU A 68 1.24 -6.66 5.31
N LEU A 69 0.25 -7.40 4.80
CA LEU A 69 0.48 -8.40 3.75
C LEU A 69 0.95 -7.76 2.44
N ILE A 70 0.35 -6.63 2.04
CA ILE A 70 0.78 -5.85 0.87
C ILE A 70 2.22 -5.34 1.07
N ALA A 71 2.51 -4.75 2.23
CA ALA A 71 3.84 -4.23 2.54
C ALA A 71 4.92 -5.32 2.49
N LYS A 72 4.64 -6.53 2.95
CA LYS A 72 5.55 -7.68 2.82
C LYS A 72 5.88 -8.01 1.37
N VAL A 73 4.90 -7.98 0.48
CA VAL A 73 5.13 -8.19 -0.95
C VAL A 73 6.03 -7.09 -1.51
N VAL A 74 5.74 -5.83 -1.20
CA VAL A 74 6.54 -4.68 -1.64
C VAL A 74 7.98 -4.78 -1.14
N ALA A 75 8.18 -5.21 0.11
CA ALA A 75 9.51 -5.29 0.73
C ALA A 75 10.49 -6.18 -0.05
N VAL A 76 10.02 -7.28 -0.63
CA VAL A 76 10.86 -8.27 -1.33
C VAL A 76 10.80 -8.16 -2.85
N ALA A 77 9.81 -7.45 -3.38
CA ALA A 77 9.60 -7.31 -4.82
C ALA A 77 10.68 -6.45 -5.47
N SER A 78 10.92 -6.68 -6.76
CA SER A 78 11.67 -5.75 -7.61
C SER A 78 10.99 -4.39 -7.64
N ASP A 79 11.71 -3.35 -8.02
CA ASP A 79 11.16 -1.98 -8.10
C ASP A 79 9.96 -1.91 -9.04
N GLU A 80 9.98 -2.65 -10.15
CA GLU A 80 8.87 -2.73 -11.09
C GLU A 80 7.61 -3.31 -10.45
N ILE A 81 7.73 -4.43 -9.74
CA ILE A 81 6.59 -5.08 -9.07
C ILE A 81 6.12 -4.24 -7.89
N ALA A 82 7.03 -3.66 -7.10
CA ALA A 82 6.70 -2.78 -5.99
C ALA A 82 5.88 -1.57 -6.47
N ASN A 83 6.31 -0.89 -7.53
CA ASN A 83 5.57 0.19 -8.15
C ASN A 83 4.19 -0.26 -8.64
N LYS A 84 4.09 -1.43 -9.28
CA LYS A 84 2.81 -1.98 -9.71
C LYS A 84 1.86 -2.25 -8.55
N VAL A 85 2.35 -2.81 -7.45
CA VAL A 85 1.55 -3.03 -6.23
C VAL A 85 0.99 -1.71 -5.70
N VAL A 86 1.83 -0.68 -5.54
CA VAL A 86 1.38 0.61 -4.99
C VAL A 86 0.46 1.36 -5.96
N GLU A 87 0.69 1.25 -7.26
CA GLU A 87 -0.23 1.76 -8.29
C GLU A 87 -1.62 1.10 -8.19
N GLU A 88 -1.68 -0.22 -8.04
CA GLU A 88 -2.96 -0.92 -7.86
C GLU A 88 -3.63 -0.55 -6.52
N VAL A 89 -2.86 -0.33 -5.45
CA VAL A 89 -3.38 0.20 -4.18
C VAL A 89 -4.07 1.55 -4.40
N SER A 90 -3.43 2.47 -5.14
CA SER A 90 -4.00 3.78 -5.43
C SER A 90 -5.31 3.69 -6.24
N LYS A 91 -5.41 2.74 -7.16
CA LYS A 91 -6.62 2.48 -7.95
C LYS A 91 -7.75 1.86 -7.12
N ASN A 92 -7.40 1.06 -6.12
CA ASN A 92 -8.35 0.38 -5.23
C ASN A 92 -8.77 1.23 -4.03
N ASN A 93 -8.28 2.46 -3.92
CA ASN A 93 -8.65 3.41 -2.86
C ASN A 93 -10.02 4.04 -3.17
N THR A 94 -11.07 3.26 -2.94
CA THR A 94 -12.46 3.65 -3.17
C THR A 94 -13.08 4.30 -1.93
N THR A 95 -14.31 4.82 -2.03
CA THR A 95 -15.02 5.40 -0.88
C THR A 95 -15.15 4.42 0.30
N GLU A 96 -15.23 3.11 0.02
CA GLU A 96 -15.31 2.07 1.07
C GLU A 96 -13.93 1.69 1.64
N LYS A 97 -12.86 2.04 0.92
CA LYS A 97 -11.46 1.72 1.24
C LYS A 97 -10.59 2.96 1.20
N GLN A 98 -11.13 4.11 1.59
CA GLN A 98 -10.49 5.42 1.42
C GLN A 98 -9.17 5.60 2.20
N ASP A 99 -8.95 4.80 3.23
CA ASP A 99 -7.73 4.79 4.04
C ASP A 99 -6.74 3.67 3.68
N LEU A 100 -7.03 2.86 2.63
CA LEU A 100 -6.16 1.76 2.21
C LEU A 100 -4.76 2.24 1.84
N SER A 101 -4.66 3.31 1.05
CA SER A 101 -3.38 3.89 0.64
C SER A 101 -2.55 4.33 1.84
N ALA A 102 -3.16 5.00 2.82
CA ALA A 102 -2.50 5.45 4.03
C ALA A 102 -1.96 4.27 4.86
N LYS A 103 -2.79 3.27 5.09
CA LYS A 103 -2.41 2.07 5.87
C LYS A 103 -1.31 1.26 5.18
N VAL A 104 -1.36 1.14 3.85
CA VAL A 104 -0.31 0.44 3.09
C VAL A 104 1.00 1.22 3.13
N LEU A 105 0.98 2.55 2.92
CA LEU A 105 2.20 3.35 3.03
C LEU A 105 2.81 3.27 4.42
N LYS A 106 2.01 3.38 5.48
CA LYS A 106 2.48 3.18 6.87
C LYS A 106 3.17 1.84 7.02
N ALA A 107 2.53 0.75 6.60
CA ALA A 107 3.08 -0.60 6.71
C ALA A 107 4.39 -0.78 5.90
N ILE A 108 4.51 -0.14 4.71
CA ILE A 108 5.76 -0.12 3.93
C ILE A 108 6.85 0.61 4.70
N VAL A 109 6.56 1.80 5.23
CA VAL A 109 7.52 2.59 6.00
C VAL A 109 8.02 1.83 7.23
N GLU A 110 7.13 1.18 7.96
CA GLU A 110 7.47 0.40 9.16
C GLU A 110 8.30 -0.86 8.84
N SER A 111 8.04 -1.51 7.70
CA SER A 111 8.71 -2.76 7.32
C SER A 111 9.99 -2.54 6.53
N GLN A 112 9.99 -1.62 5.57
CA GLN A 112 11.09 -1.36 4.64
C GLN A 112 11.09 0.10 4.16
N PRO A 113 11.54 1.08 4.97
CA PRO A 113 11.47 2.50 4.63
C PRO A 113 12.09 2.86 3.27
N SER A 114 13.20 2.22 2.91
CA SER A 114 13.91 2.44 1.64
C SER A 114 13.05 2.13 0.39
N LYS A 115 11.97 1.39 0.53
CA LYS A 115 11.05 1.12 -0.59
C LYS A 115 10.21 2.34 -0.97
N ILE A 116 10.04 3.30 -0.10
CA ILE A 116 9.35 4.57 -0.43
C ILE A 116 10.12 5.35 -1.51
N ASP A 117 11.45 5.35 -1.46
CA ASP A 117 12.28 6.10 -2.40
C ASP A 117 12.20 5.55 -3.84
N ILE A 118 11.91 4.26 -3.99
CA ILE A 118 11.80 3.61 -5.31
C ILE A 118 10.39 3.70 -5.92
N ILE A 119 9.39 4.11 -5.15
CA ILE A 119 8.04 4.35 -5.68
C ILE A 119 8.11 5.56 -6.61
N ASN A 120 7.56 5.39 -7.82
CA ASN A 120 7.48 6.45 -8.81
C ASN A 120 6.81 7.71 -8.21
N ASP A 121 7.37 8.89 -8.47
CA ASP A 121 6.92 10.15 -7.86
C ASP A 121 5.45 10.46 -8.18
N GLU A 122 4.98 10.12 -9.38
CA GLU A 122 3.57 10.31 -9.76
C GLU A 122 2.63 9.43 -8.91
N ILE A 123 3.01 8.18 -8.68
CA ILE A 123 2.26 7.24 -7.81
C ILE A 123 2.33 7.73 -6.35
N LYS A 124 3.51 8.15 -5.91
CA LYS A 124 3.75 8.70 -4.58
C LYS A 124 2.85 9.91 -4.30
N ASP A 125 2.79 10.86 -5.22
CA ASP A 125 1.92 12.04 -5.13
C ASP A 125 0.42 11.66 -5.04
N ILE A 126 -0.01 10.63 -5.79
CA ILE A 126 -1.40 10.15 -5.73
C ILE A 126 -1.71 9.56 -4.35
N VAL A 127 -0.89 8.64 -3.83
CA VAL A 127 -1.17 7.98 -2.54
C VAL A 127 -1.05 8.95 -1.36
N ILE A 128 -0.17 9.97 -1.45
CA ILE A 128 -0.09 11.06 -0.46
C ILE A 128 -1.39 11.84 -0.43
N LYS A 129 -1.91 12.27 -1.59
CA LYS A 129 -3.19 12.98 -1.67
C LYS A 129 -4.35 12.14 -1.13
N GLN A 130 -4.39 10.86 -1.46
CA GLN A 130 -5.39 9.95 -0.92
C GLN A 130 -5.28 9.80 0.60
N THR A 131 -4.06 9.78 1.15
CA THR A 131 -3.82 9.74 2.59
C THR A 131 -4.38 10.99 3.27
N VAL A 132 -4.09 12.18 2.73
CA VAL A 132 -4.63 13.44 3.26
C VAL A 132 -6.16 13.50 3.14
N GLU A 133 -6.71 13.02 2.04
CA GLU A 133 -8.17 12.98 1.85
C GLU A 133 -8.86 12.02 2.84
N ALA A 134 -8.25 10.88 3.14
CA ALA A 134 -8.75 9.97 4.17
C ALA A 134 -8.83 10.65 5.54
N VAL A 135 -7.81 11.42 5.91
CA VAL A 135 -7.80 12.21 7.14
C VAL A 135 -8.92 13.25 7.14
N LYS A 136 -9.13 13.99 6.03
CA LYS A 136 -10.22 14.97 5.91
C LYS A 136 -11.58 14.33 6.10
N THR A 137 -11.83 13.21 5.42
CA THR A 137 -13.12 12.51 5.48
C THR A 137 -13.43 11.99 6.87
N GLN A 138 -12.43 11.49 7.60
CA GLN A 138 -12.64 11.10 9.00
C GLN A 138 -13.05 12.28 9.87
N GLN A 139 -12.48 13.45 9.65
CA GLN A 139 -12.85 14.66 10.41
C GLN A 139 -14.27 15.12 10.16
N GLU A 140 -14.76 15.02 8.91
CA GLU A 140 -16.11 15.46 8.55
C GLU A 140 -17.20 14.52 9.08
N THR A 141 -16.91 13.22 9.20
CA THR A 141 -17.89 12.21 9.62
C THR A 141 -18.02 12.08 11.14
N GLU A 142 -17.01 12.53 11.89
CA GLU A 142 -16.95 12.32 13.34
C GLU A 142 -16.74 13.62 14.11
N THR A 143 -17.83 14.35 14.33
CA THR A 143 -17.85 15.66 15.03
C THR A 143 -17.29 15.66 16.47
N ASN A 144 -16.81 14.55 17.02
CA ASN A 144 -16.28 14.48 18.39
C ASN A 144 -15.31 13.31 18.69
N ILE A 145 -14.78 12.61 17.69
CA ILE A 145 -13.85 11.49 17.93
C ILE A 145 -12.46 11.90 17.42
N ALA A 146 -11.43 11.59 18.20
CA ALA A 146 -10.05 11.76 17.77
C ALA A 146 -9.83 11.04 16.44
N ILE A 147 -9.20 11.74 15.47
CA ILE A 147 -8.70 11.09 14.24
C ILE A 147 -8.05 9.78 14.67
N GLU A 148 -8.39 8.69 13.99
CA GLU A 148 -7.75 7.41 14.30
C GLU A 148 -6.24 7.62 14.38
N ASP A 149 -5.65 7.26 15.48
CA ASP A 149 -4.22 7.41 15.71
C ASP A 149 -3.42 6.77 14.55
N ASP A 150 -3.96 5.70 13.95
CA ASP A 150 -3.37 5.02 12.80
C ASP A 150 -3.18 5.91 11.56
N LEU A 151 -4.10 6.83 11.23
CA LEU A 151 -3.94 7.73 10.07
C LEU A 151 -2.94 8.86 10.38
N THR A 152 -2.98 9.39 11.58
CA THR A 152 -2.02 10.41 12.03
C THR A 152 -0.61 9.83 12.05
N ASP A 153 -0.46 8.62 12.58
CA ASP A 153 0.80 7.87 12.57
C ASP A 153 1.29 7.56 11.15
N ALA A 154 0.36 7.24 10.21
CA ALA A 154 0.70 7.02 8.82
C ALA A 154 1.32 8.28 8.19
N VAL A 155 0.70 9.44 8.39
CA VAL A 155 1.21 10.71 7.88
C VAL A 155 2.58 11.04 8.48
N ALA A 156 2.74 10.91 9.79
CA ALA A 156 4.01 11.15 10.48
C ALA A 156 5.11 10.21 9.98
N ALA A 157 4.81 8.91 9.84
CA ALA A 157 5.75 7.92 9.34
C ALA A 157 6.22 8.23 7.91
N ILE A 158 5.29 8.64 7.03
CA ILE A 158 5.61 9.02 5.65
C ILE A 158 6.53 10.25 5.64
N ILE A 159 6.21 11.31 6.42
CA ILE A 159 7.03 12.53 6.50
C ILE A 159 8.46 12.21 6.92
N VAL A 160 8.63 11.37 7.94
CA VAL A 160 9.96 11.03 8.46
C VAL A 160 10.78 10.17 7.49
N SER A 161 10.12 9.40 6.64
CA SER A 161 10.76 8.38 5.78
C SER A 161 10.91 8.79 4.33
N THR A 162 10.41 9.96 3.93
CA THR A 162 10.52 10.48 2.57
C THR A 162 11.60 11.56 2.46
N ASP A 163 12.00 11.87 1.23
CA ASP A 163 12.87 13.02 0.96
C ASP A 163 12.23 14.34 1.38
N ASN A 164 13.04 15.38 1.51
CA ASN A 164 12.59 16.69 2.01
C ASN A 164 11.51 17.34 1.12
N ASP A 165 11.52 17.11 -0.18
CA ASP A 165 10.55 17.70 -1.10
C ASP A 165 9.19 17.03 -0.91
N THR A 166 9.16 15.71 -0.82
CA THR A 166 7.95 14.91 -0.53
C THR A 166 7.41 15.23 0.87
N ALA A 167 8.28 15.27 1.88
CA ALA A 167 7.90 15.65 3.24
C ALA A 167 7.30 17.06 3.30
N SER A 168 7.90 18.04 2.61
CA SER A 168 7.41 19.41 2.57
C SER A 168 6.03 19.53 1.90
N LYS A 169 5.81 18.81 0.80
CA LYS A 169 4.50 18.75 0.15
C LYS A 169 3.43 18.17 1.09
N LEU A 170 3.74 17.08 1.78
CA LEU A 170 2.79 16.45 2.69
C LEU A 170 2.47 17.35 3.89
N ILE A 171 3.48 18.05 4.46
CA ILE A 171 3.27 19.03 5.52
C ILE A 171 2.38 20.18 5.03
N GLU A 172 2.60 20.68 3.82
CA GLU A 172 1.76 21.73 3.22
C GLU A 172 0.32 21.26 3.05
N GLU A 173 0.10 20.07 2.50
CA GLU A 173 -1.24 19.48 2.33
C GLU A 173 -1.95 19.27 3.68
N VAL A 174 -1.25 18.75 4.69
CA VAL A 174 -1.78 18.58 6.05
C VAL A 174 -2.13 19.93 6.70
N SER A 175 -1.28 20.95 6.50
CA SER A 175 -1.52 22.29 7.08
C SER A 175 -2.70 23.01 6.41
N ASN A 176 -3.04 22.66 5.17
CA ASN A 176 -4.19 23.17 4.45
C ASN A 176 -5.51 22.46 4.81
N VAL A 177 -5.45 21.37 5.57
CA VAL A 177 -6.65 20.76 6.13
C VAL A 177 -7.18 21.70 7.20
N GLU A 178 -8.27 22.44 6.89
CA GLU A 178 -8.96 23.27 7.87
C GLU A 178 -9.47 22.39 9.01
N THR A 179 -8.91 22.55 10.20
CA THR A 179 -9.27 21.70 11.32
C THR A 179 -9.55 22.49 12.58
N GLU A 180 -10.68 22.22 13.19
CA GLU A 180 -10.85 22.35 14.62
C GLU A 180 -10.08 21.26 15.40
N THR A 181 -9.38 20.40 14.72
CA THR A 181 -8.65 19.24 15.25
C THR A 181 -7.16 19.51 15.28
N ASN A 182 -6.46 18.96 16.27
CA ASN A 182 -5.02 19.13 16.48
C ASN A 182 -4.14 18.25 15.55
N LEU A 183 -4.57 18.01 14.27
CA LEU A 183 -3.83 17.15 13.36
C LEU A 183 -2.37 17.63 13.18
N SER A 184 -2.18 18.92 12.88
CA SER A 184 -0.83 19.49 12.70
C SER A 184 0.06 19.31 13.93
N LEU A 185 -0.51 19.41 15.14
CA LEU A 185 0.22 19.20 16.40
C LEU A 185 0.55 17.72 16.66
N LYS A 186 -0.27 16.79 16.16
CA LYS A 186 -0.02 15.36 16.32
C LYS A 186 1.03 14.84 15.33
N VAL A 187 1.16 15.48 14.16
CA VAL A 187 2.08 15.07 13.09
C VAL A 187 3.48 15.65 13.27
N ILE A 188 3.64 16.78 13.95
CA ILE A 188 4.92 17.42 14.27
C ILE A 188 5.45 16.92 15.62
#